data_05b87709c7e21fb86f13c4f4c5c24533
#
_entry.id   05b87709c7e21fb86f13c4f4c5c24533
#
_cell.length_a   1.000
_cell.length_b   1.000
_cell.length_c   1.000
_cell.angle_alpha   90.00
_cell.angle_beta   90.00
_cell.angle_gamma   90.00
#
_symmetry.space_group_name_H-M   'P 1'
#
loop_
_entity.id
_entity.type
_entity.pdbx_description
1 polymer ?
#
loop_
_entity_poly.entity_id
_entity_poly.type
_entity_poly.pdbx_seq_one_letter_code
_entity_poly.pdbx_strand_id
1 'polypeptide(L)'
;MFQSPGDIAFSIFSFPIYFYGITLAVAIFVGVYTSYLLYKKFYEPDKAECIIDFSPYVILLGIVGARLYYCMVNFSYYLIKPIEIFNVRQGGLSIHGMIIIGVLSLWSFSKLYKISFLKLFDVFMCGTALAQSIGRWGNFFNSEAFGYPTNLPWKLFIPIAKRPLQYINYEYFHPAFLYESILDFFVFIILLILLKKFSNKPGLTACIYLILYSIVRIFVEQIRIDSALNIDGIPVAQIASIVIIFIAVLSAGVIIAKD
;
A
#
# COMPACT_ATOMS: atom_id res chain seq x y z
N MET A 1 -8.84 21.59 -16.25
CA MET A 1 -9.66 20.39 -16.07
C MET A 1 -8.79 19.34 -15.39
N PHE A 2 -9.21 18.75 -14.27
CA PHE A 2 -8.45 17.72 -13.58
C PHE A 2 -8.73 16.38 -14.26
N GLN A 3 -7.78 15.90 -15.06
CA GLN A 3 -7.93 14.73 -15.93
C GLN A 3 -6.58 14.04 -16.07
N SER A 4 -6.59 12.70 -16.12
CA SER A 4 -5.39 11.91 -16.41
C SER A 4 -4.89 12.16 -17.84
N PRO A 5 -3.57 12.26 -18.05
CA PRO A 5 -2.98 12.30 -19.39
C PRO A 5 -3.03 10.95 -20.12
N GLY A 6 -3.46 9.87 -19.43
CA GLY A 6 -3.47 8.50 -19.92
C GLY A 6 -2.58 7.59 -19.09
N ASP A 7 -2.61 6.31 -19.37
CA ASP A 7 -1.90 5.27 -18.63
C ASP A 7 -0.46 5.02 -19.12
N ILE A 8 -0.16 5.33 -20.40
CA ILE A 8 1.15 5.14 -21.01
C ILE A 8 1.99 6.41 -20.87
N ALA A 9 3.17 6.29 -20.25
CA ALA A 9 4.13 7.39 -20.12
C ALA A 9 4.92 7.59 -21.42
N PHE A 10 5.51 6.53 -21.93
CA PHE A 10 6.25 6.49 -23.20
C PHE A 10 6.43 5.04 -23.66
N SER A 11 6.94 4.84 -24.88
CA SER A 11 7.23 3.51 -25.41
C SER A 11 8.70 3.40 -25.81
N ILE A 12 9.32 2.25 -25.50
CA ILE A 12 10.67 1.89 -25.89
C ILE A 12 10.57 0.70 -26.86
N PHE A 13 11.00 0.85 -28.12
CA PHE A 13 10.92 -0.21 -29.12
C PHE A 13 9.54 -0.92 -29.17
N SER A 14 8.45 -0.14 -29.17
CA SER A 14 7.06 -0.64 -29.15
C SER A 14 6.59 -1.27 -27.81
N PHE A 15 7.41 -1.31 -26.78
CA PHE A 15 6.99 -1.74 -25.44
C PHE A 15 6.48 -0.53 -24.64
N PRO A 16 5.20 -0.50 -24.25
CA PRO A 16 4.65 0.60 -23.46
C PRO A 16 5.21 0.56 -22.02
N ILE A 17 5.64 1.71 -21.55
CA ILE A 17 5.98 1.96 -20.15
C ILE A 17 4.83 2.76 -19.54
N TYR A 18 4.24 2.20 -18.48
CA TYR A 18 3.06 2.75 -17.85
C TYR A 18 3.43 3.70 -16.70
N PHE A 19 2.72 4.81 -16.58
CA PHE A 19 2.87 5.75 -15.46
C PHE A 19 2.68 5.05 -14.10
N TYR A 20 1.74 4.11 -14.01
CA TYR A 20 1.51 3.33 -12.79
C TYR A 20 2.79 2.62 -12.32
N GLY A 21 3.50 1.95 -13.22
CA GLY A 21 4.75 1.27 -12.91
C GLY A 21 5.85 2.22 -12.44
N ILE A 22 5.99 3.38 -13.10
CA ILE A 22 6.96 4.42 -12.70
C ILE A 22 6.61 4.96 -11.31
N THR A 23 5.34 5.30 -11.08
CA THR A 23 4.88 5.83 -9.79
C THR A 23 5.11 4.83 -8.66
N LEU A 24 4.84 3.54 -8.90
CA LEU A 24 5.08 2.48 -7.92
C LEU A 24 6.57 2.30 -7.64
N ALA A 25 7.43 2.34 -8.66
CA ALA A 25 8.88 2.25 -8.48
C ALA A 25 9.43 3.42 -7.65
N VAL A 26 8.97 4.65 -7.93
CA VAL A 26 9.31 5.84 -7.15
C VAL A 26 8.81 5.71 -5.71
N ALA A 27 7.57 5.26 -5.51
CA ALA A 27 6.97 5.06 -4.19
C ALA A 27 7.80 4.06 -3.36
N ILE A 28 8.18 2.92 -3.94
CA ILE A 28 9.00 1.90 -3.27
C ILE A 28 10.37 2.47 -2.92
N PHE A 29 11.04 3.12 -3.87
CA PHE A 29 12.37 3.71 -3.64
C PHE A 29 12.34 4.74 -2.51
N VAL A 30 11.39 5.69 -2.56
CA VAL A 30 11.23 6.72 -1.53
C VAL A 30 10.88 6.10 -0.18
N GLY A 31 9.99 5.10 -0.14
CA GLY A 31 9.60 4.40 1.09
C GLY A 31 10.79 3.68 1.75
N VAL A 32 11.55 2.90 0.97
CA VAL A 32 12.74 2.18 1.46
C VAL A 32 13.81 3.17 1.94
N TYR A 33 14.10 4.19 1.14
CA TYR A 33 15.10 5.19 1.50
C TYR A 33 14.73 5.98 2.76
N THR A 34 13.44 6.30 2.91
CA THR A 34 12.91 6.91 4.13
C THR A 34 13.09 5.98 5.32
N SER A 35 12.77 4.68 5.19
CA SER A 35 12.96 3.69 6.25
C SER A 35 14.41 3.58 6.68
N TYR A 36 15.36 3.58 5.72
CA TYR A 36 16.80 3.62 5.97
C TYR A 36 17.21 4.86 6.80
N LEU A 37 16.79 6.05 6.34
CA LEU A 37 17.13 7.31 7.04
C LEU A 37 16.57 7.36 8.47
N LEU A 38 15.34 6.88 8.66
CA LEU A 38 14.69 6.83 9.97
C LEU A 38 15.36 5.82 10.90
N TYR A 39 15.74 4.65 10.39
CA TYR A 39 16.45 3.65 11.17
C TYR A 39 17.82 4.17 11.61
N LYS A 40 18.57 4.78 10.68
CA LYS A 40 19.87 5.42 10.94
C LYS A 40 19.77 6.52 11.99
N LYS A 41 18.69 7.30 11.98
CA LYS A 41 18.51 8.45 12.86
C LYS A 41 18.04 8.06 14.26
N PHE A 42 17.14 7.08 14.38
CA PHE A 42 16.43 6.82 15.64
C PHE A 42 16.79 5.50 16.32
N TYR A 43 17.53 4.61 15.64
CA TYR A 43 17.88 3.30 16.17
C TYR A 43 19.38 3.02 16.09
N GLU A 44 19.84 2.16 15.19
CA GLU A 44 21.23 1.67 15.11
C GLU A 44 21.88 2.14 13.81
N PRO A 45 22.62 3.27 13.82
CA PRO A 45 23.22 3.84 12.60
C PRO A 45 24.11 2.84 11.84
N ASP A 46 24.93 2.07 12.58
CA ASP A 46 25.90 1.12 12.00
C ASP A 46 25.22 -0.06 11.28
N LYS A 47 23.95 -0.33 11.58
CA LYS A 47 23.18 -1.39 10.96
C LYS A 47 22.16 -0.90 9.93
N ALA A 48 22.08 0.41 9.71
CA ALA A 48 21.05 0.98 8.83
C ALA A 48 21.21 0.52 7.37
N GLU A 49 22.43 0.32 6.89
CA GLU A 49 22.72 -0.09 5.51
C GLU A 49 22.08 -1.43 5.14
N CYS A 50 21.93 -2.34 6.12
CA CYS A 50 21.26 -3.60 5.87
C CYS A 50 19.83 -3.45 5.29
N ILE A 51 19.13 -2.32 5.59
CA ILE A 51 17.81 -2.03 5.03
C ILE A 51 17.86 -1.91 3.51
N ILE A 52 18.89 -1.25 2.99
CA ILE A 52 19.11 -1.11 1.55
C ILE A 52 19.48 -2.47 0.95
N ASP A 53 20.35 -3.23 1.63
CA ASP A 53 20.84 -4.52 1.15
C ASP A 53 19.74 -5.57 1.02
N PHE A 54 18.83 -5.66 2.00
CA PHE A 54 17.79 -6.67 1.97
C PHE A 54 16.46 -6.24 1.30
N SER A 55 16.23 -4.93 1.14
CA SER A 55 14.97 -4.44 0.55
C SER A 55 14.66 -5.02 -0.83
N PRO A 56 15.60 -5.19 -1.78
CA PRO A 56 15.33 -5.82 -3.04
C PRO A 56 14.77 -7.25 -2.89
N TYR A 57 15.29 -8.01 -1.91
CA TYR A 57 14.81 -9.38 -1.63
C TYR A 57 13.40 -9.38 -1.04
N VAL A 58 13.11 -8.47 -0.10
CA VAL A 58 11.74 -8.33 0.47
C VAL A 58 10.74 -7.98 -0.62
N ILE A 59 11.10 -7.07 -1.54
CA ILE A 59 10.25 -6.68 -2.66
C ILE A 59 10.00 -7.88 -3.59
N LEU A 60 11.05 -8.58 -4.00
CA LEU A 60 10.94 -9.74 -4.87
C LEU A 60 10.11 -10.86 -4.23
N LEU A 61 10.38 -11.19 -2.97
CA LEU A 61 9.62 -12.18 -2.22
C LEU A 61 8.16 -11.76 -2.05
N GLY A 62 7.90 -10.47 -1.82
CA GLY A 62 6.56 -9.91 -1.78
C GLY A 62 5.79 -10.10 -3.09
N ILE A 63 6.44 -9.85 -4.24
CA ILE A 63 5.84 -10.09 -5.57
C ILE A 63 5.55 -11.58 -5.79
N VAL A 64 6.49 -12.44 -5.44
CA VAL A 64 6.30 -13.91 -5.49
C VAL A 64 5.14 -14.33 -4.60
N GLY A 65 5.07 -13.81 -3.37
CA GLY A 65 3.98 -14.07 -2.45
C GLY A 65 2.62 -13.61 -2.98
N ALA A 66 2.58 -12.42 -3.59
CA ALA A 66 1.37 -11.90 -4.23
C ALA A 66 0.87 -12.84 -5.33
N ARG A 67 1.78 -13.36 -6.14
CA ARG A 67 1.45 -14.29 -7.21
C ARG A 67 0.99 -15.64 -6.70
N LEU A 68 1.75 -16.24 -5.77
CA LEU A 68 1.41 -17.54 -5.19
C LEU A 68 0.03 -17.51 -4.51
N TYR A 69 -0.25 -16.48 -3.72
CA TYR A 69 -1.56 -16.33 -3.07
C TYR A 69 -2.70 -16.23 -4.11
N TYR A 70 -2.51 -15.44 -5.16
CA TYR A 70 -3.48 -15.32 -6.24
C TYR A 70 -3.72 -16.68 -6.93
N CYS A 71 -2.66 -17.42 -7.21
CA CYS A 71 -2.75 -18.75 -7.81
C CYS A 71 -3.45 -19.76 -6.88
N MET A 72 -3.23 -19.68 -5.57
CA MET A 72 -3.92 -20.52 -4.59
C MET A 72 -5.43 -20.24 -4.56
N VAL A 73 -5.83 -18.98 -4.59
CA VAL A 73 -7.25 -18.60 -4.61
C VAL A 73 -7.94 -19.04 -5.92
N ASN A 74 -7.19 -19.06 -7.03
CA ASN A 74 -7.69 -19.46 -8.34
C ASN A 74 -7.17 -20.85 -8.75
N PHE A 75 -7.02 -21.75 -7.81
CA PHE A 75 -6.32 -23.02 -7.96
C PHE A 75 -6.82 -23.87 -9.14
N SER A 76 -8.15 -23.97 -9.31
CA SER A 76 -8.77 -24.76 -10.38
C SER A 76 -8.35 -24.29 -11.79
N TYR A 77 -8.17 -22.99 -11.98
CA TYR A 77 -7.70 -22.43 -13.25
C TYR A 77 -6.23 -22.80 -13.51
N TYR A 78 -5.37 -22.67 -12.51
CA TYR A 78 -3.94 -22.93 -12.65
C TYR A 78 -3.58 -24.41 -12.69
N LEU A 79 -4.46 -25.29 -12.23
CA LEU A 79 -4.31 -26.74 -12.47
C LEU A 79 -4.40 -27.07 -13.97
N ILE A 80 -5.27 -26.36 -14.71
CA ILE A 80 -5.47 -26.61 -16.14
C ILE A 80 -4.38 -25.92 -16.98
N LYS A 81 -3.89 -24.74 -16.50
CA LYS A 81 -2.92 -23.90 -17.21
C LYS A 81 -1.72 -23.53 -16.32
N PRO A 82 -0.88 -24.50 -15.91
CA PRO A 82 0.18 -24.26 -14.94
C PRO A 82 1.25 -23.28 -15.41
N ILE A 83 1.51 -23.18 -16.71
CA ILE A 83 2.52 -22.25 -17.25
C ILE A 83 2.12 -20.78 -17.03
N GLU A 84 0.82 -20.49 -16.91
CA GLU A 84 0.35 -19.13 -16.67
C GLU A 84 0.67 -18.62 -15.25
N ILE A 85 1.13 -19.49 -14.32
CA ILE A 85 1.65 -19.07 -13.01
C ILE A 85 2.77 -18.04 -13.18
N PHE A 86 3.60 -18.16 -14.20
CA PHE A 86 4.73 -17.26 -14.48
C PHE A 86 4.34 -15.99 -15.24
N ASN A 87 3.12 -15.91 -15.76
CA ASN A 87 2.66 -14.75 -16.51
C ASN A 87 2.10 -13.64 -15.60
N VAL A 88 3.01 -12.91 -14.94
CA VAL A 88 2.66 -11.78 -14.05
C VAL A 88 2.28 -10.50 -14.81
N ARG A 89 2.56 -10.42 -16.12
CA ARG A 89 2.28 -9.22 -16.93
C ARG A 89 0.80 -8.98 -17.17
N GLN A 90 -0.01 -10.02 -17.11
CA GLN A 90 -1.48 -9.94 -17.26
C GLN A 90 -2.19 -9.62 -15.93
N GLY A 91 -1.44 -9.26 -14.88
CA GLY A 91 -1.99 -9.04 -13.56
C GLY A 91 -2.04 -10.32 -12.71
N GLY A 92 -3.02 -10.42 -11.81
CA GLY A 92 -3.15 -11.57 -10.91
C GLY A 92 -2.10 -11.57 -9.80
N LEU A 93 -2.00 -10.42 -9.12
CA LEU A 93 -1.19 -10.22 -7.93
C LEU A 93 -2.10 -9.86 -6.75
N SER A 94 -2.05 -10.63 -5.68
CA SER A 94 -2.84 -10.39 -4.48
C SER A 94 -2.06 -9.59 -3.45
N ILE A 95 -2.63 -8.48 -2.99
CA ILE A 95 -2.05 -7.67 -1.92
C ILE A 95 -1.88 -8.48 -0.62
N HIS A 96 -2.79 -9.43 -0.34
CA HIS A 96 -2.71 -10.27 0.85
C HIS A 96 -1.45 -11.12 0.87
N GLY A 97 -1.14 -11.76 -0.26
CA GLY A 97 0.09 -12.55 -0.41
C GLY A 97 1.36 -11.70 -0.29
N MET A 98 1.33 -10.49 -0.86
CA MET A 98 2.44 -9.54 -0.74
C MET A 98 2.69 -9.15 0.72
N ILE A 99 1.65 -8.83 1.48
CA ILE A 99 1.77 -8.42 2.89
C ILE A 99 2.29 -9.59 3.73
N ILE A 100 1.70 -10.79 3.60
CA ILE A 100 2.09 -11.96 4.39
C ILE A 100 3.57 -12.29 4.16
N ILE A 101 3.96 -12.47 2.90
CA ILE A 101 5.35 -12.84 2.57
C ILE A 101 6.30 -11.69 2.82
N GLY A 102 5.89 -10.43 2.61
CA GLY A 102 6.69 -9.25 2.94
C GLY A 102 7.02 -9.17 4.43
N VAL A 103 6.03 -9.36 5.31
CA VAL A 103 6.24 -9.35 6.77
C VAL A 103 7.10 -10.53 7.21
N LEU A 104 6.85 -11.74 6.68
CA LEU A 104 7.67 -12.93 6.98
C LEU A 104 9.12 -12.74 6.52
N SER A 105 9.34 -12.16 5.35
CA SER A 105 10.67 -11.83 4.84
C SER A 105 11.37 -10.83 5.74
N LEU A 106 10.70 -9.74 6.11
CA LEU A 106 11.24 -8.73 7.01
C LEU A 106 11.61 -9.34 8.38
N TRP A 107 10.76 -10.22 8.91
CA TRP A 107 11.06 -10.96 10.15
C TRP A 107 12.28 -11.86 9.99
N SER A 108 12.39 -12.62 8.89
CA SER A 108 13.52 -13.50 8.61
C SER A 108 14.83 -12.72 8.49
N PHE A 109 14.82 -11.60 7.77
CA PHE A 109 15.99 -10.73 7.66
C PHE A 109 16.36 -10.09 8.99
N SER A 110 15.38 -9.74 9.83
CA SER A 110 15.67 -9.22 11.18
C SER A 110 16.49 -10.21 12.01
N LYS A 111 16.20 -11.51 11.87
CA LYS A 111 16.98 -12.58 12.52
C LYS A 111 18.37 -12.74 11.91
N LEU A 112 18.46 -12.73 10.58
CA LEU A 112 19.71 -12.91 9.86
C LEU A 112 20.72 -11.79 10.20
N TYR A 113 20.28 -10.52 10.19
CA TYR A 113 21.11 -9.36 10.48
C TYR A 113 21.22 -9.05 11.99
N LYS A 114 20.58 -9.86 12.86
CA LYS A 114 20.55 -9.67 14.32
C LYS A 114 20.09 -8.26 14.73
N ILE A 115 19.01 -7.80 14.14
CA ILE A 115 18.35 -6.52 14.42
C ILE A 115 16.94 -6.75 14.93
N SER A 116 16.40 -5.78 15.68
CA SER A 116 15.05 -5.89 16.21
C SER A 116 14.01 -5.78 15.10
N PHE A 117 13.16 -6.81 14.96
CA PHE A 117 12.03 -6.80 14.03
C PHE A 117 11.10 -5.60 14.28
N LEU A 118 10.79 -5.29 15.54
CA LEU A 118 9.89 -4.19 15.88
C LEU A 118 10.46 -2.82 15.51
N LYS A 119 11.78 -2.61 15.66
CA LYS A 119 12.44 -1.39 15.19
C LYS A 119 12.36 -1.25 13.66
N LEU A 120 12.61 -2.35 12.94
CA LEU A 120 12.43 -2.39 11.49
C LEU A 120 10.99 -2.10 11.11
N PHE A 121 10.05 -2.76 11.77
CA PHE A 121 8.64 -2.63 11.46
C PHE A 121 8.15 -1.20 11.64
N ASP A 122 8.58 -0.49 12.68
CA ASP A 122 8.27 0.93 12.90
C ASP A 122 8.71 1.81 11.72
N VAL A 123 9.96 1.70 11.28
CA VAL A 123 10.48 2.55 10.19
C VAL A 123 9.88 2.16 8.84
N PHE A 124 9.64 0.86 8.61
CA PHE A 124 8.98 0.41 7.38
C PHE A 124 7.52 0.88 7.32
N MET A 125 6.81 0.96 8.43
CA MET A 125 5.44 1.50 8.44
C MET A 125 5.43 3.01 8.16
N CYS A 126 6.42 3.77 8.65
CA CYS A 126 6.60 5.17 8.24
C CYS A 126 6.88 5.30 6.74
N GLY A 127 7.83 4.51 6.22
CA GLY A 127 8.15 4.49 4.79
C GLY A 127 6.97 4.05 3.92
N THR A 128 6.18 3.09 4.40
CA THR A 128 4.97 2.60 3.72
C THR A 128 3.90 3.69 3.61
N ALA A 129 3.65 4.46 4.68
CA ALA A 129 2.68 5.56 4.64
C ALA A 129 3.05 6.59 3.55
N LEU A 130 4.34 6.96 3.45
CA LEU A 130 4.81 7.86 2.40
C LEU A 130 4.72 7.22 1.01
N ALA A 131 5.12 5.94 0.89
CA ALA A 131 5.01 5.20 -0.37
C ALA A 131 3.56 5.07 -0.85
N GLN A 132 2.61 4.84 0.05
CA GLN A 132 1.18 4.81 -0.27
C GLN A 132 0.71 6.15 -0.82
N SER A 133 1.04 7.26 -0.13
CA SER A 133 0.70 8.61 -0.60
C SER A 133 1.17 8.86 -2.03
N ILE A 134 2.40 8.47 -2.38
CA ILE A 134 2.94 8.57 -3.74
C ILE A 134 2.24 7.57 -4.67
N GLY A 135 2.08 6.32 -4.24
CA GLY A 135 1.53 5.24 -5.05
C GLY A 135 0.09 5.49 -5.53
N ARG A 136 -0.72 6.25 -4.76
CA ARG A 136 -2.09 6.65 -5.15
C ARG A 136 -2.14 7.47 -6.43
N TRP A 137 -1.08 8.16 -6.80
CA TRP A 137 -0.99 8.84 -8.10
C TRP A 137 -0.96 7.87 -9.29
N GLY A 138 -0.54 6.62 -9.08
CA GLY A 138 -0.69 5.56 -10.08
C GLY A 138 -2.16 5.34 -10.46
N ASN A 139 -3.08 5.37 -9.47
CA ASN A 139 -4.51 5.26 -9.73
C ASN A 139 -5.05 6.43 -10.57
N PHE A 140 -4.51 7.66 -10.38
CA PHE A 140 -4.84 8.80 -11.23
C PHE A 140 -4.55 8.53 -12.70
N PHE A 141 -3.34 8.04 -13.01
CA PHE A 141 -2.95 7.76 -14.38
C PHE A 141 -3.81 6.66 -15.00
N ASN A 142 -4.18 5.64 -14.24
CA ASN A 142 -5.05 4.56 -14.69
C ASN A 142 -6.54 4.95 -14.73
N SER A 143 -6.93 6.14 -14.28
CA SER A 143 -8.34 6.56 -14.10
C SER A 143 -9.14 5.53 -13.27
N GLU A 144 -8.60 5.14 -12.12
CA GLU A 144 -9.19 4.21 -11.15
C GLU A 144 -9.14 4.78 -9.73
N ALA A 145 -9.74 4.10 -8.74
CA ALA A 145 -9.87 4.57 -7.36
C ALA A 145 -10.54 5.94 -7.26
N PHE A 146 -11.65 6.12 -7.97
CA PHE A 146 -12.50 7.31 -7.89
C PHE A 146 -13.80 7.03 -7.12
N GLY A 147 -14.45 8.10 -6.68
CA GLY A 147 -15.67 8.03 -5.88
C GLY A 147 -16.95 8.30 -6.68
N TYR A 148 -18.04 8.60 -5.97
CA TYR A 148 -19.34 8.92 -6.56
C TYR A 148 -19.25 10.14 -7.49
N PRO A 149 -20.23 10.30 -8.43
CA PRO A 149 -20.36 11.51 -9.24
C PRO A 149 -20.42 12.77 -8.39
N THR A 150 -19.78 13.85 -8.84
CA THR A 150 -19.72 15.12 -8.08
C THR A 150 -19.61 16.34 -8.98
N ASN A 151 -20.06 17.50 -8.46
CA ASN A 151 -19.91 18.81 -9.09
C ASN A 151 -18.92 19.72 -8.37
N LEU A 152 -18.12 19.19 -7.43
CA LEU A 152 -17.13 19.97 -6.70
C LEU A 152 -16.07 20.59 -7.61
N PRO A 153 -15.47 21.72 -7.23
CA PRO A 153 -14.49 22.43 -8.09
C PRO A 153 -13.26 21.58 -8.48
N TRP A 154 -12.89 20.61 -7.66
CA TRP A 154 -11.76 19.70 -7.86
C TRP A 154 -12.14 18.32 -8.41
N LYS A 155 -13.32 18.20 -9.04
CA LYS A 155 -13.82 16.98 -9.63
C LYS A 155 -12.87 16.42 -10.70
N LEU A 156 -12.77 15.08 -10.75
CA LEU A 156 -11.95 14.32 -11.67
C LEU A 156 -12.78 13.86 -12.87
N PHE A 157 -12.30 14.13 -14.07
CA PHE A 157 -12.87 13.56 -15.29
C PHE A 157 -12.46 12.09 -15.42
N ILE A 158 -13.44 11.21 -15.70
CA ILE A 158 -13.21 9.78 -15.99
C ILE A 158 -13.65 9.47 -17.41
N PRO A 159 -12.78 8.86 -18.25
CA PRO A 159 -13.15 8.44 -19.59
C PRO A 159 -14.33 7.45 -19.60
N ILE A 160 -15.20 7.52 -20.60
CA ILE A 160 -16.42 6.69 -20.68
C ILE A 160 -16.15 5.18 -20.56
N ALA A 161 -15.02 4.72 -21.12
CA ALA A 161 -14.60 3.31 -21.06
C ALA A 161 -14.23 2.82 -19.65
N LYS A 162 -14.01 3.73 -18.69
CA LYS A 162 -13.65 3.42 -17.29
C LYS A 162 -14.80 3.66 -16.32
N ARG A 163 -15.95 4.18 -16.80
CA ARG A 163 -17.11 4.47 -15.95
C ARG A 163 -17.91 3.19 -15.67
N PRO A 164 -18.36 2.96 -14.42
CA PRO A 164 -19.31 1.91 -14.12
C PRO A 164 -20.64 2.12 -14.89
N LEU A 165 -21.27 1.06 -15.31
CA LEU A 165 -22.51 1.12 -16.13
C LEU A 165 -23.60 1.99 -15.47
N GLN A 166 -23.77 1.89 -14.16
CA GLN A 166 -24.76 2.66 -13.41
C GLN A 166 -24.49 4.18 -13.41
N TYR A 167 -23.26 4.62 -13.73
CA TYR A 167 -22.84 6.03 -13.73
C TYR A 167 -22.31 6.45 -15.12
N ILE A 168 -22.63 5.75 -16.19
CA ILE A 168 -22.09 5.97 -17.53
C ILE A 168 -22.33 7.40 -18.05
N ASN A 169 -23.44 8.01 -17.65
CA ASN A 169 -23.85 9.36 -18.08
C ASN A 169 -23.17 10.48 -17.28
N TYR A 170 -22.43 10.16 -16.23
CA TYR A 170 -21.69 11.14 -15.45
C TYR A 170 -20.26 11.23 -15.94
N GLU A 171 -19.73 12.44 -16.08
CA GLU A 171 -18.35 12.67 -16.55
C GLU A 171 -17.37 12.89 -15.42
N TYR A 172 -17.86 13.41 -14.28
CA TYR A 172 -17.04 13.90 -13.19
C TYR A 172 -17.33 13.19 -11.88
N PHE A 173 -16.25 12.82 -11.19
CA PHE A 173 -16.30 11.98 -9.99
C PHE A 173 -15.40 12.57 -8.88
N HIS A 174 -15.62 12.15 -7.64
CA HIS A 174 -14.71 12.45 -6.54
C HIS A 174 -13.33 11.83 -6.81
N PRO A 175 -12.22 12.58 -6.69
CA PRO A 175 -10.86 12.04 -6.82
C PRO A 175 -10.48 11.31 -5.52
N ALA A 176 -11.05 10.13 -5.26
CA ALA A 176 -10.84 9.39 -4.01
C ALA A 176 -9.35 9.01 -3.82
N PHE A 177 -8.63 8.74 -4.92
CA PHE A 177 -7.18 8.53 -4.89
C PHE A 177 -6.42 9.72 -4.27
N LEU A 178 -6.84 10.96 -4.57
CA LEU A 178 -6.20 12.18 -4.07
C LEU A 178 -6.49 12.36 -2.57
N TYR A 179 -7.73 12.08 -2.15
CA TYR A 179 -8.09 12.14 -0.73
C TYR A 179 -7.25 11.15 0.07
N GLU A 180 -7.12 9.91 -0.41
CA GLU A 180 -6.30 8.89 0.22
C GLU A 180 -4.82 9.26 0.22
N SER A 181 -4.30 9.79 -0.90
CA SER A 181 -2.91 10.29 -1.00
C SER A 181 -2.59 11.36 0.04
N ILE A 182 -3.48 12.35 0.20
CA ILE A 182 -3.30 13.44 1.17
C ILE A 182 -3.38 12.90 2.60
N LEU A 183 -4.34 12.04 2.90
CA LEU A 183 -4.51 11.46 4.23
C LEU A 183 -3.32 10.57 4.59
N ASP A 184 -2.82 9.73 3.67
CA ASP A 184 -1.63 8.89 3.88
C ASP A 184 -0.38 9.75 4.13
N PHE A 185 -0.26 10.89 3.44
CA PHE A 185 0.82 11.84 3.70
C PHE A 185 0.73 12.44 5.11
N PHE A 186 -0.46 12.82 5.57
CA PHE A 186 -0.65 13.28 6.95
C PHE A 186 -0.36 12.18 7.97
N VAL A 187 -0.77 10.94 7.70
CA VAL A 187 -0.39 9.78 8.52
C VAL A 187 1.13 9.69 8.63
N PHE A 188 1.86 9.79 7.50
CA PHE A 188 3.33 9.80 7.51
C PHE A 188 3.90 10.89 8.43
N ILE A 189 3.42 12.13 8.33
CA ILE A 189 3.89 13.24 9.20
C ILE A 189 3.63 12.95 10.68
N ILE A 190 2.45 12.44 11.02
CA ILE A 190 2.13 12.04 12.39
C ILE A 190 3.10 10.96 12.88
N LEU A 191 3.36 9.94 12.06
CA LEU A 191 4.27 8.84 12.41
C LEU A 191 5.71 9.32 12.61
N LEU A 192 6.19 10.30 11.84
CA LEU A 192 7.52 10.89 12.07
C LEU A 192 7.64 11.54 13.46
N ILE A 193 6.62 12.28 13.87
CA ILE A 193 6.58 12.92 15.19
C ILE A 193 6.55 11.85 16.30
N LEU A 194 5.73 10.82 16.12
CA LEU A 194 5.54 9.75 17.08
C LEU A 194 6.75 8.82 17.17
N LEU A 195 7.40 8.51 16.06
CA LEU A 195 8.64 7.72 16.04
C LEU A 195 9.74 8.43 16.84
N LYS A 196 9.88 9.76 16.68
CA LYS A 196 10.82 10.56 17.50
C LYS A 196 10.50 10.47 18.99
N LYS A 197 9.21 10.48 19.35
CA LYS A 197 8.76 10.45 20.76
C LYS A 197 8.85 9.06 21.38
N PHE A 198 8.58 8.00 20.61
CA PHE A 198 8.43 6.63 21.09
C PHE A 198 9.47 5.66 20.53
N SER A 199 10.65 6.14 20.13
CA SER A 199 11.74 5.28 19.65
C SER A 199 12.24 4.28 20.69
N ASN A 200 12.04 4.57 21.99
CA ASN A 200 12.30 3.67 23.08
C ASN A 200 11.26 2.54 23.26
N LYS A 201 10.10 2.62 22.57
CA LYS A 201 9.01 1.62 22.59
C LYS A 201 8.82 0.99 21.20
N PRO A 202 9.76 0.12 20.73
CA PRO A 202 9.70 -0.46 19.41
C PRO A 202 8.41 -1.24 19.16
N GLY A 203 7.81 -1.01 17.99
CA GLY A 203 6.52 -1.59 17.57
C GLY A 203 5.32 -0.67 17.81
N LEU A 204 5.45 0.35 18.66
CA LEU A 204 4.34 1.25 18.95
C LEU A 204 3.97 2.13 17.76
N THR A 205 4.96 2.64 17.03
CA THR A 205 4.73 3.46 15.83
C THR A 205 4.03 2.64 14.74
N ALA A 206 4.41 1.37 14.59
CA ALA A 206 3.75 0.47 13.65
C ALA A 206 2.29 0.19 14.03
N CYS A 207 1.99 -0.01 15.32
CA CYS A 207 0.60 -0.14 15.77
C CYS A 207 -0.22 1.11 15.45
N ILE A 208 0.36 2.29 15.68
CA ILE A 208 -0.33 3.56 15.38
C ILE A 208 -0.56 3.72 13.87
N TYR A 209 0.41 3.35 13.03
CA TYR A 209 0.20 3.32 11.58
C TYR A 209 -0.99 2.44 11.20
N LEU A 210 -1.06 1.21 11.71
CA LEU A 210 -2.15 0.28 11.40
C LEU A 210 -3.51 0.86 11.81
N ILE A 211 -3.60 1.55 12.94
CA ILE A 211 -4.82 2.22 13.39
C ILE A 211 -5.18 3.38 12.43
N LEU A 212 -4.26 4.31 12.20
CA LEU A 212 -4.53 5.51 11.40
C LEU A 212 -4.87 5.16 9.94
N TYR A 213 -4.09 4.27 9.33
CA TYR A 213 -4.38 3.82 7.96
C TYR A 213 -5.73 3.10 7.85
N SER A 214 -6.08 2.27 8.84
CA SER A 214 -7.39 1.61 8.85
C SER A 214 -8.54 2.61 8.97
N ILE A 215 -8.37 3.68 9.75
CA ILE A 215 -9.35 4.77 9.84
C ILE A 215 -9.49 5.48 8.48
N VAL A 216 -8.36 5.84 7.86
CA VAL A 216 -8.34 6.43 6.52
C VAL A 216 -9.06 5.52 5.52
N ARG A 217 -8.77 4.21 5.57
CA ARG A 217 -9.37 3.24 4.67
C ARG A 217 -10.88 3.12 4.85
N ILE A 218 -11.39 3.08 6.07
CA ILE A 218 -12.84 3.07 6.35
C ILE A 218 -13.50 4.32 5.78
N PHE A 219 -12.89 5.49 5.96
CA PHE A 219 -13.43 6.76 5.46
C PHE A 219 -13.45 6.82 3.93
N VAL A 220 -12.34 6.50 3.28
CA VAL A 220 -12.22 6.57 1.82
C VAL A 220 -13.14 5.54 1.14
N GLU A 221 -13.30 4.35 1.74
CA GLU A 221 -14.16 3.30 1.20
C GLU A 221 -15.65 3.72 1.10
N GLN A 222 -16.11 4.63 1.95
CA GLN A 222 -17.48 5.16 1.86
C GLN A 222 -17.70 6.06 0.64
N ILE A 223 -16.63 6.63 0.11
CA ILE A 223 -16.69 7.52 -1.06
C ILE A 223 -16.49 6.74 -2.36
N ARG A 224 -15.76 5.64 -2.32
CA ARG A 224 -15.39 4.83 -3.50
C ARG A 224 -16.58 4.05 -4.05
N ILE A 225 -16.62 3.92 -5.38
CA ILE A 225 -17.64 3.14 -6.11
C ILE A 225 -17.06 1.88 -6.75
N ASP A 226 -15.75 1.72 -6.74
CA ASP A 226 -15.01 0.60 -7.34
C ASP A 226 -14.54 -0.44 -6.30
N SER A 227 -15.25 -0.54 -5.17
CA SER A 227 -14.97 -1.54 -4.12
C SER A 227 -15.08 -2.95 -4.67
N ALA A 228 -13.97 -3.68 -4.65
CA ALA A 228 -13.84 -4.94 -5.38
C ALA A 228 -14.64 -6.11 -4.77
N LEU A 229 -14.81 -6.14 -3.44
CA LEU A 229 -15.42 -7.25 -2.72
C LEU A 229 -16.35 -6.74 -1.61
N ASN A 230 -17.58 -7.27 -1.58
CA ASN A 230 -18.56 -6.99 -0.55
C ASN A 230 -19.08 -8.30 0.06
N ILE A 231 -19.27 -8.31 1.38
CA ILE A 231 -19.97 -9.37 2.12
C ILE A 231 -21.21 -8.73 2.72
N ASP A 232 -22.38 -9.18 2.30
CA ASP A 232 -23.69 -8.66 2.73
C ASP A 232 -23.82 -7.13 2.65
N GLY A 233 -23.25 -6.54 1.58
CA GLY A 233 -23.26 -5.09 1.35
C GLY A 233 -22.18 -4.30 2.10
N ILE A 234 -21.35 -4.94 2.93
CA ILE A 234 -20.23 -4.31 3.64
C ILE A 234 -18.94 -4.59 2.86
N PRO A 235 -18.16 -3.56 2.48
CA PRO A 235 -16.88 -3.76 1.83
C PRO A 235 -15.90 -4.55 2.72
N VAL A 236 -15.30 -5.60 2.17
CA VAL A 236 -14.30 -6.44 2.87
C VAL A 236 -13.17 -5.60 3.47
N ALA A 237 -12.79 -4.52 2.78
CA ALA A 237 -11.78 -3.60 3.26
C ALA A 237 -12.17 -2.93 4.61
N GLN A 238 -13.44 -2.64 4.85
CA GLN A 238 -13.92 -2.08 6.13
C GLN A 238 -13.83 -3.13 7.24
N ILE A 239 -14.29 -4.35 6.97
CA ILE A 239 -14.23 -5.45 7.94
C ILE A 239 -12.77 -5.71 8.36
N ALA A 240 -11.88 -5.83 7.38
CA ALA A 240 -10.44 -6.01 7.61
C ALA A 240 -9.84 -4.87 8.43
N SER A 241 -10.22 -3.62 8.13
CA SER A 241 -9.75 -2.44 8.85
C SER A 241 -10.17 -2.45 10.33
N ILE A 242 -11.41 -2.84 10.64
CA ILE A 242 -11.89 -2.96 12.02
C ILE A 242 -11.09 -4.02 12.79
N VAL A 243 -10.85 -5.19 12.18
CA VAL A 243 -10.05 -6.26 12.79
C VAL A 243 -8.61 -5.79 13.02
N ILE A 244 -8.00 -5.10 12.06
CA ILE A 244 -6.64 -4.56 12.19
C ILE A 244 -6.56 -3.54 13.32
N ILE A 245 -7.53 -2.63 13.45
CA ILE A 245 -7.59 -1.66 14.55
C ILE A 245 -7.60 -2.40 15.90
N PHE A 246 -8.47 -3.41 16.05
CA PHE A 246 -8.58 -4.17 17.27
C PHE A 246 -7.26 -4.84 17.67
N ILE A 247 -6.62 -5.54 16.73
CA ILE A 247 -5.32 -6.19 16.97
C ILE A 247 -4.23 -5.16 17.30
N ALA A 248 -4.20 -4.04 16.59
CA ALA A 248 -3.19 -2.99 16.77
C ALA A 248 -3.34 -2.30 18.14
N VAL A 249 -4.58 -2.04 18.61
CA VAL A 249 -4.85 -1.47 19.92
C VAL A 249 -4.41 -2.42 21.04
N LEU A 250 -4.74 -3.72 20.95
CA LEU A 250 -4.28 -4.72 21.90
C LEU A 250 -2.75 -4.81 21.96
N SER A 251 -2.11 -4.83 20.78
CA SER A 251 -0.65 -4.89 20.67
C SER A 251 0.02 -3.66 21.27
N ALA A 252 -0.51 -2.46 20.98
CA ALA A 252 -0.04 -1.21 21.56
C ALA A 252 -0.17 -1.21 23.10
N GLY A 253 -1.30 -1.69 23.64
CA GLY A 253 -1.51 -1.84 25.07
C GLY A 253 -0.47 -2.75 25.73
N VAL A 254 -0.14 -3.88 25.10
CA VAL A 254 0.92 -4.79 25.59
C VAL A 254 2.30 -4.13 25.58
N ILE A 255 2.62 -3.35 24.52
CA ILE A 255 3.91 -2.64 24.42
C ILE A 255 4.03 -1.58 25.51
N ILE A 256 2.94 -0.83 25.77
CA ILE A 256 2.93 0.23 26.76
C ILE A 256 3.01 -0.35 28.21
N ALA A 257 2.37 -1.48 28.45
CA ALA A 257 2.32 -2.12 29.77
C ALA A 257 3.62 -2.84 30.17
N LYS A 258 4.55 -3.06 29.25
CA LYS A 258 5.85 -3.72 29.51
C LYS A 258 6.93 -2.79 30.07
N ASP A 259 6.65 -1.49 30.19
CA ASP A 259 7.48 -0.49 30.87
C ASP A 259 7.01 -0.29 32.31
#